data_a65e163dfdcab6130ef7c71068f1d2dd
#
_entry.id   a65e163dfdcab6130ef7c71068f1d2dd
#
_cell.length_a   1.000
_cell.length_b   1.000
_cell.length_c   1.000
_cell.angle_alpha   90.00
_cell.angle_beta   90.00
_cell.angle_gamma   90.00
#
_symmetry.space_group_name_H-M   'P 1'
#
loop_
_entity.id
_entity.type
_entity.pdbx_description
1 polymer ?
#
loop_
_entity_poly.entity_id
_entity_poly.type
_entity_poly.pdbx_seq_one_letter_code
_entity_poly.pdbx_strand_id
1 'polypeptide(L)'
;RADRIVNMLEKRILFLSLYQKLAERFWTPENRALAHEYGFDIVIPAAAGDLFNPDWRSLMRGCDGLITSWRSPVCTREFLSPVPEVKIIGHAAGSVVAVADESTFLTDVKVTTANTVMAELVAEWSLMMTLIAQRNLSEYAHFGASPLRWSSGREVRDIGKLTNGIWGMG
;
A
#
# COMPACT_ATOMS: atom_id res chain seq x y z
N ARG A 1 -20.42 -13.87 -24.01
CA ARG A 1 -19.66 -13.15 -22.94
C ARG A 1 -19.30 -11.69 -23.29
N ALA A 2 -19.49 -11.28 -24.56
CA ALA A 2 -19.22 -9.92 -25.05
C ALA A 2 -20.35 -8.91 -24.80
N ASP A 3 -21.56 -9.34 -24.50
CA ASP A 3 -22.75 -8.46 -24.45
C ASP A 3 -23.08 -7.87 -23.06
N ARG A 4 -22.18 -8.00 -22.08
CA ARG A 4 -22.38 -7.42 -20.75
C ARG A 4 -21.66 -6.07 -20.51
N ILE A 5 -21.00 -5.52 -21.53
CA ILE A 5 -20.19 -4.30 -21.40
C ILE A 5 -20.97 -3.01 -21.75
N VAL A 6 -22.23 -3.14 -22.17
CA VAL A 6 -23.03 -1.98 -22.55
C VAL A 6 -23.76 -1.43 -21.33
N ASN A 7 -23.30 -0.30 -20.80
CA ASN A 7 -23.89 0.55 -19.73
C ASN A 7 -23.41 0.35 -18.28
N MET A 8 -22.18 0.02 -18.02
CA MET A 8 -21.61 0.35 -16.72
C MET A 8 -21.22 1.85 -16.75
N LEU A 9 -21.95 2.67 -16.02
CA LEU A 9 -21.52 4.03 -15.70
C LEU A 9 -20.10 3.92 -15.12
N GLU A 10 -19.13 4.54 -15.78
CA GLU A 10 -17.74 4.53 -15.28
C GLU A 10 -17.72 5.14 -13.89
N LYS A 11 -17.20 4.37 -12.94
CA LYS A 11 -17.02 4.84 -11.57
C LYS A 11 -15.76 5.67 -11.46
N ARG A 12 -15.91 6.89 -11.04
CA ARG A 12 -14.79 7.81 -10.92
C ARG A 12 -14.08 7.64 -9.59
N ILE A 13 -12.79 7.28 -9.65
CA ILE A 13 -11.97 6.98 -8.48
C ILE A 13 -10.80 7.95 -8.42
N LEU A 14 -10.68 8.71 -7.34
CA LEU A 14 -9.56 9.60 -7.12
C LEU A 14 -8.40 8.88 -6.42
N PHE A 15 -7.21 8.95 -7.00
CA PHE A 15 -5.99 8.55 -6.31
C PHE A 15 -5.54 9.67 -5.36
N LEU A 16 -5.82 9.48 -4.07
CA LEU A 16 -5.63 10.46 -3.01
C LEU A 16 -4.23 10.31 -2.40
N SER A 17 -3.20 10.80 -3.08
CA SER A 17 -1.82 10.78 -2.59
C SER A 17 -1.09 12.07 -2.89
N LEU A 18 -0.35 12.56 -1.90
CA LEU A 18 0.54 13.73 -2.04
C LEU A 18 1.85 13.40 -2.77
N TYR A 19 2.08 12.13 -3.10
CA TYR A 19 3.35 11.68 -3.63
C TYR A 19 3.24 11.25 -5.09
N GLN A 20 3.53 12.15 -6.02
CA GLN A 20 3.38 11.91 -7.45
C GLN A 20 4.17 10.70 -7.96
N LYS A 21 5.42 10.52 -7.53
CA LYS A 21 6.22 9.35 -7.92
C LYS A 21 5.58 8.01 -7.53
N LEU A 22 4.72 8.04 -6.50
CA LEU A 22 3.95 6.88 -6.11
C LEU A 22 2.82 6.61 -7.12
N ALA A 23 2.14 7.67 -7.58
CA ALA A 23 1.12 7.55 -8.61
C ALA A 23 1.68 6.91 -9.89
N GLU A 24 2.87 7.32 -10.33
CA GLU A 24 3.54 6.74 -11.50
C GLU A 24 3.83 5.25 -11.34
N ARG A 25 4.18 4.81 -10.12
CA ARG A 25 4.44 3.40 -9.82
C ARG A 25 3.17 2.55 -9.77
N PHE A 26 2.07 3.10 -9.24
CA PHE A 26 0.79 2.40 -9.14
C PHE A 26 0.06 2.34 -10.48
N TRP A 27 0.09 3.45 -11.22
CA TRP A 27 -0.72 3.62 -12.43
C TRP A 27 0.11 3.42 -13.70
N THR A 28 0.68 2.23 -13.83
CA THR A 28 1.29 1.78 -15.08
C THR A 28 0.23 1.70 -16.19
N PRO A 29 0.62 1.67 -17.46
CA PRO A 29 -0.33 1.48 -18.57
C PRO A 29 -1.22 0.25 -18.39
N GLU A 30 -0.65 -0.85 -17.88
CA GLU A 30 -1.36 -2.11 -17.64
C GLU A 30 -2.41 -1.95 -16.52
N ASN A 31 -2.07 -1.30 -15.41
CA ASN A 31 -3.00 -1.07 -14.31
C ASN A 31 -4.13 -0.11 -14.69
N ARG A 32 -3.85 0.87 -15.56
CA ARG A 32 -4.89 1.75 -16.12
C ARG A 32 -5.83 1.00 -17.03
N ALA A 33 -5.31 0.13 -17.91
CA ALA A 33 -6.10 -0.69 -18.79
C ALA A 33 -7.02 -1.63 -17.99
N LEU A 34 -6.47 -2.24 -16.92
CA LEU A 34 -7.22 -3.11 -16.02
C LEU A 34 -8.33 -2.34 -15.30
N ALA A 35 -8.03 -1.14 -14.76
CA ALA A 35 -9.04 -0.30 -14.12
C ALA A 35 -10.18 0.04 -15.08
N HIS A 36 -9.87 0.42 -16.31
CA HIS A 36 -10.85 0.71 -17.35
C HIS A 36 -11.68 -0.53 -17.72
N GLU A 37 -11.08 -1.71 -17.83
CA GLU A 37 -11.79 -2.98 -18.06
C GLU A 37 -12.84 -3.25 -16.98
N TYR A 38 -12.56 -2.87 -15.73
CA TYR A 38 -13.51 -2.97 -14.61
C TYR A 38 -14.47 -1.78 -14.48
N GLY A 39 -14.46 -0.84 -15.44
CA GLY A 39 -15.35 0.32 -15.45
C GLY A 39 -14.95 1.42 -14.46
N PHE A 40 -13.66 1.57 -14.19
CA PHE A 40 -13.12 2.62 -13.33
C PHE A 40 -12.38 3.69 -14.13
N ASP A 41 -12.79 4.94 -13.98
CA ASP A 41 -12.04 6.12 -14.41
C ASP A 41 -11.14 6.59 -13.26
N ILE A 42 -9.82 6.48 -13.42
CA ILE A 42 -8.86 6.81 -12.39
C ILE A 42 -8.37 8.25 -12.57
N VAL A 43 -8.74 9.09 -11.63
CA VAL A 43 -8.30 10.48 -11.55
C VAL A 43 -7.03 10.57 -10.74
N ILE A 44 -5.95 11.03 -11.37
CA ILE A 44 -4.68 11.31 -10.70
C ILE A 44 -4.50 12.82 -10.71
N PRO A 45 -4.38 13.46 -9.53
CA PRO A 45 -4.13 14.89 -9.46
C PRO A 45 -2.85 15.25 -10.20
N ALA A 46 -2.93 16.26 -11.06
CA ALA A 46 -1.73 16.82 -11.66
C ALA A 46 -0.87 17.47 -10.56
N ALA A 47 0.44 17.29 -10.64
CA ALA A 47 1.39 17.98 -9.77
C ALA A 47 1.49 19.46 -10.21
N ALA A 48 0.49 20.24 -9.88
CA ALA A 48 0.49 21.67 -10.14
C ALA A 48 0.30 22.41 -8.82
N GLY A 49 1.28 23.18 -8.43
CA GLY A 49 1.21 24.05 -7.26
C GLY A 49 1.71 23.40 -5.97
N ASP A 50 1.25 23.92 -4.86
CA ASP A 50 1.61 23.48 -3.52
C ASP A 50 1.07 22.08 -3.23
N LEU A 51 1.89 21.06 -3.48
CA LEU A 51 1.58 19.65 -3.22
C LEU A 51 1.29 19.37 -1.73
N PHE A 52 1.61 20.31 -0.84
CA PHE A 52 1.38 20.18 0.59
C PHE A 52 -0.02 20.60 1.03
N ASN A 53 -0.77 21.27 0.18
CA ASN A 53 -2.14 21.66 0.49
C ASN A 53 -3.04 21.72 -0.75
N PRO A 54 -3.26 20.62 -1.47
CA PRO A 54 -4.21 20.59 -2.58
C PRO A 54 -5.64 20.81 -2.09
N ASP A 55 -6.47 21.41 -2.92
CA ASP A 55 -7.91 21.47 -2.67
C ASP A 55 -8.55 20.10 -2.92
N TRP A 56 -8.42 19.21 -1.93
CA TRP A 56 -9.00 17.88 -1.98
C TRP A 56 -10.49 17.88 -2.20
N ARG A 57 -11.22 18.86 -1.64
CA ARG A 57 -12.67 18.96 -1.79
C ARG A 57 -13.08 19.11 -3.24
N SER A 58 -12.37 19.98 -3.96
CA SER A 58 -12.60 20.15 -5.38
C SER A 58 -12.28 18.90 -6.19
N LEU A 59 -11.17 18.23 -5.86
CA LEU A 59 -10.72 17.04 -6.56
C LEU A 59 -11.62 15.80 -6.30
N MET A 60 -12.15 15.67 -5.10
CA MET A 60 -13.03 14.57 -4.71
C MET A 60 -14.44 14.70 -5.25
N ARG A 61 -14.85 15.91 -5.66
CA ARG A 61 -16.20 16.17 -6.12
C ARG A 61 -16.54 15.35 -7.37
N GLY A 62 -17.64 14.61 -7.31
CA GLY A 62 -18.07 13.71 -8.37
C GLY A 62 -17.26 12.41 -8.46
N CYS A 63 -16.48 12.07 -7.42
CA CYS A 63 -15.83 10.77 -7.32
C CYS A 63 -16.69 9.79 -6.52
N ASP A 64 -16.80 8.55 -7.00
CA ASP A 64 -17.51 7.46 -6.32
C ASP A 64 -16.66 6.80 -5.22
N GLY A 65 -15.33 6.91 -5.34
CA GLY A 65 -14.40 6.31 -4.39
C GLY A 65 -13.02 6.95 -4.39
N LEU A 66 -12.25 6.58 -3.39
CA LEU A 66 -10.88 7.05 -3.19
C LEU A 66 -9.93 5.86 -3.13
N ILE A 67 -8.76 6.01 -3.73
CA ILE A 67 -7.62 5.12 -3.47
C ILE A 67 -6.59 5.91 -2.69
N THR A 68 -6.31 5.44 -1.47
CA THR A 68 -5.29 6.00 -0.59
C THR A 68 -4.05 5.12 -0.59
N SER A 69 -2.92 5.68 -0.22
CA SER A 69 -1.64 5.00 -0.05
C SER A 69 -0.79 5.73 1.00
N TRP A 70 0.51 5.48 1.02
CA TRP A 70 1.41 6.24 1.90
C TRP A 70 1.32 7.75 1.62
N ARG A 71 1.32 8.54 2.69
CA ARG A 71 1.18 10.01 2.65
C ARG A 71 -0.14 10.52 2.09
N SER A 72 -1.17 9.71 2.10
CA SER A 72 -2.53 10.21 1.90
C SER A 72 -3.00 10.96 3.15
N PRO A 73 -3.87 11.97 3.01
CA PRO A 73 -4.50 12.61 4.15
C PRO A 73 -5.38 11.63 4.91
N VAL A 74 -5.63 11.92 6.19
CA VAL A 74 -6.60 11.15 6.98
C VAL A 74 -8.01 11.47 6.51
N CYS A 75 -8.73 10.43 6.11
CA CYS A 75 -10.11 10.52 5.62
C CYS A 75 -11.11 10.55 6.79
N THR A 76 -11.03 11.56 7.64
CA THR A 76 -11.96 11.74 8.76
C THR A 76 -13.41 11.95 8.26
N ARG A 77 -14.39 11.80 9.16
CA ARG A 77 -15.79 12.14 8.86
C ARG A 77 -15.93 13.57 8.35
N GLU A 78 -15.20 14.52 8.95
CA GLU A 78 -15.21 15.92 8.53
C GLU A 78 -14.62 16.10 7.12
N PHE A 79 -13.54 15.40 6.82
CA PHE A 79 -12.90 15.41 5.50
C PHE A 79 -13.83 14.87 4.41
N LEU A 80 -14.63 13.84 4.73
CA LEU A 80 -15.54 13.18 3.79
C LEU A 80 -16.91 13.87 3.68
N SER A 81 -17.32 14.63 4.69
CA SER A 81 -18.67 15.23 4.76
C SER A 81 -19.04 16.09 3.55
N PRO A 82 -18.11 16.81 2.88
CA PRO A 82 -18.45 17.62 1.70
C PRO A 82 -18.68 16.80 0.41
N VAL A 83 -18.39 15.50 0.43
CA VAL A 83 -18.41 14.60 -0.74
C VAL A 83 -19.18 13.31 -0.44
N PRO A 84 -20.50 13.40 -0.19
CA PRO A 84 -21.32 12.25 0.20
C PRO A 84 -21.46 11.19 -0.90
N GLU A 85 -21.06 11.50 -2.12
CA GLU A 85 -20.98 10.57 -3.25
C GLU A 85 -19.88 9.53 -3.09
N VAL A 86 -18.82 9.79 -2.31
CA VAL A 86 -17.76 8.81 -2.03
C VAL A 86 -18.32 7.67 -1.18
N LYS A 87 -18.26 6.44 -1.69
CA LYS A 87 -18.80 5.23 -1.05
C LYS A 87 -17.75 4.24 -0.58
N ILE A 88 -16.53 4.36 -1.10
CA ILE A 88 -15.47 3.41 -0.78
C ILE A 88 -14.10 4.10 -0.73
N ILE A 89 -13.28 3.65 0.21
CA ILE A 89 -11.86 3.96 0.30
C ILE A 89 -11.10 2.64 0.16
N GLY A 90 -10.32 2.50 -0.91
CA GLY A 90 -9.37 1.41 -1.11
C GLY A 90 -7.98 1.86 -0.65
N HIS A 91 -7.45 1.29 0.44
CA HIS A 91 -6.09 1.60 0.87
C HIS A 91 -5.09 0.67 0.19
N ALA A 92 -4.32 1.19 -0.77
CA ALA A 92 -3.29 0.45 -1.50
C ALA A 92 -1.99 0.27 -0.66
N ALA A 93 -2.17 -0.10 0.59
CA ALA A 93 -1.12 -0.46 1.55
C ALA A 93 -1.71 -1.37 2.64
N GLY A 94 -0.96 -1.63 3.70
CA GLY A 94 -1.36 -2.54 4.77
C GLY A 94 -2.35 -1.92 5.76
N SER A 95 -1.84 -1.27 6.81
CA SER A 95 -2.66 -0.71 7.88
C SER A 95 -3.34 0.58 7.47
N VAL A 96 -4.64 0.68 7.75
CA VAL A 96 -5.46 1.89 7.48
C VAL A 96 -5.31 2.99 8.55
N VAL A 97 -4.65 2.72 9.67
CA VAL A 97 -4.53 3.66 10.81
C VAL A 97 -3.97 5.03 10.40
N ALA A 98 -3.15 5.07 9.36
CA ALA A 98 -2.58 6.32 8.85
C ALA A 98 -3.55 7.14 7.97
N VAL A 99 -4.66 6.55 7.51
CA VAL A 99 -5.56 7.17 6.52
C VAL A 99 -7.03 7.15 6.94
N ALA A 100 -7.37 6.43 7.99
CA ALA A 100 -8.71 6.35 8.55
C ALA A 100 -8.63 6.36 10.08
N ASP A 101 -9.50 7.11 10.72
CA ASP A 101 -9.67 7.16 12.16
C ASP A 101 -11.04 6.61 12.57
N GLU A 102 -11.36 6.63 13.86
CA GLU A 102 -12.66 6.17 14.37
C GLU A 102 -13.83 6.91 13.70
N SER A 103 -13.67 8.21 13.41
CA SER A 103 -14.73 9.00 12.78
C SER A 103 -15.03 8.59 11.35
N THR A 104 -14.05 8.05 10.63
CA THR A 104 -14.24 7.47 9.30
C THR A 104 -15.24 6.31 9.34
N PHE A 105 -15.09 5.43 10.33
CA PHE A 105 -15.96 4.25 10.49
C PHE A 105 -17.36 4.57 11.03
N LEU A 106 -17.60 5.83 11.41
CA LEU A 106 -18.94 6.33 11.73
C LEU A 106 -19.68 6.89 10.50
N THR A 107 -19.09 6.78 9.31
CA THR A 107 -19.72 7.12 8.03
C THR A 107 -20.21 5.86 7.31
N ASP A 108 -20.99 6.04 6.23
CA ASP A 108 -21.40 4.93 5.36
C ASP A 108 -20.32 4.49 4.36
N VAL A 109 -19.13 5.10 4.43
CA VAL A 109 -18.02 4.81 3.53
C VAL A 109 -17.37 3.48 3.92
N LYS A 110 -17.27 2.57 2.95
CA LYS A 110 -16.58 1.29 3.16
C LYS A 110 -15.07 1.48 3.01
N VAL A 111 -14.30 0.85 3.90
CA VAL A 111 -12.84 0.88 3.86
C VAL A 111 -12.32 -0.53 3.60
N THR A 112 -11.42 -0.66 2.63
CA THR A 112 -10.71 -1.91 2.31
C THR A 112 -9.21 -1.68 2.20
N THR A 113 -8.42 -2.73 2.31
CA THR A 113 -6.95 -2.65 2.29
C THR A 113 -6.33 -3.69 1.39
N ALA A 114 -5.09 -3.47 0.97
CA ALA A 114 -4.24 -4.46 0.29
C ALA A 114 -3.45 -5.34 1.28
N ASN A 115 -3.83 -5.38 2.55
CA ASN A 115 -3.05 -6.05 3.60
C ASN A 115 -2.81 -7.53 3.30
N THR A 116 -3.81 -8.24 2.80
CA THR A 116 -3.70 -9.67 2.47
C THR A 116 -2.63 -9.93 1.41
N VAL A 117 -2.59 -9.09 0.37
CA VAL A 117 -1.58 -9.21 -0.70
C VAL A 117 -0.18 -8.88 -0.18
N MET A 118 -0.06 -7.88 0.69
CA MET A 118 1.21 -7.47 1.27
C MET A 118 1.74 -8.48 2.29
N ALA A 119 0.87 -9.20 2.98
CA ALA A 119 1.25 -10.14 4.02
C ALA A 119 2.17 -11.27 3.50
N GLU A 120 1.93 -11.75 2.30
CA GLU A 120 2.79 -12.79 1.68
C GLU A 120 4.21 -12.27 1.47
N LEU A 121 4.37 -11.08 0.89
CA LEU A 121 5.68 -10.46 0.66
C LEU A 121 6.41 -10.16 1.98
N VAL A 122 5.68 -9.73 3.00
CA VAL A 122 6.25 -9.48 4.34
C VAL A 122 6.68 -10.79 5.00
N ALA A 123 5.94 -11.87 4.81
CA ALA A 123 6.32 -13.19 5.31
C ALA A 123 7.62 -13.69 4.67
N GLU A 124 7.75 -13.58 3.35
CA GLU A 124 9.00 -13.92 2.63
C GLU A 124 10.17 -13.07 3.13
N TRP A 125 9.98 -11.77 3.27
CA TRP A 125 10.99 -10.87 3.81
C TRP A 125 11.41 -11.26 5.23
N SER A 126 10.44 -11.61 6.09
CA SER A 126 10.68 -12.01 7.47
C SER A 126 11.50 -13.30 7.54
N LEU A 127 11.18 -14.29 6.69
CA LEU A 127 11.95 -15.51 6.57
C LEU A 127 13.38 -15.24 6.10
N MET A 128 13.55 -14.42 5.07
CA MET A 128 14.86 -14.01 4.58
C MET A 128 15.69 -13.35 5.68
N MET A 129 15.11 -12.39 6.43
CA MET A 129 15.81 -11.69 7.51
C MET A 129 16.19 -12.63 8.66
N THR A 130 15.34 -13.62 8.97
CA THR A 130 15.62 -14.66 9.95
C THR A 130 16.84 -15.48 9.54
N LEU A 131 16.89 -15.92 8.30
CA LEU A 131 18.02 -16.68 7.75
C LEU A 131 19.31 -15.84 7.73
N ILE A 132 19.24 -14.59 7.31
CA ILE A 132 20.36 -13.65 7.29
C ILE A 132 20.93 -13.47 8.71
N ALA A 133 20.07 -13.24 9.69
CA ALA A 133 20.48 -13.06 11.07
C ALA A 133 21.15 -14.32 11.65
N GLN A 134 20.60 -15.50 11.40
CA GLN A 134 21.15 -16.75 11.89
C GLN A 134 22.47 -17.15 11.22
N ARG A 135 22.69 -16.73 10.00
CA ARG A 135 23.93 -16.95 9.25
C ARG A 135 24.97 -15.85 9.47
N ASN A 136 24.69 -14.85 10.30
CA ASN A 136 25.57 -13.70 10.55
C ASN A 136 26.05 -13.02 9.26
N LEU A 137 25.17 -12.93 8.24
CA LEU A 137 25.55 -12.43 6.92
C LEU A 137 26.11 -11.02 6.95
N SER A 138 25.67 -10.17 7.89
CA SER A 138 26.19 -8.83 8.10
C SER A 138 27.70 -8.80 8.40
N GLU A 139 28.20 -9.80 9.11
CA GLU A 139 29.64 -9.92 9.40
C GLU A 139 30.42 -10.31 8.14
N TYR A 140 29.90 -11.26 7.36
CA TYR A 140 30.52 -11.62 6.09
C TYR A 140 30.59 -10.46 5.11
N ALA A 141 29.53 -9.64 5.05
CA ALA A 141 29.50 -8.45 4.18
C ALA A 141 30.55 -7.40 4.58
N HIS A 142 30.89 -7.29 5.86
CA HIS A 142 31.90 -6.35 6.37
C HIS A 142 33.35 -6.82 6.13
N PHE A 143 33.56 -8.11 6.03
CA PHE A 143 34.92 -8.68 5.98
C PHE A 143 35.47 -8.85 4.57
N GLY A 144 34.67 -8.63 3.54
CA GLY A 144 35.09 -8.90 2.15
C GLY A 144 35.58 -10.33 1.95
N ALA A 145 36.19 -10.61 0.83
CA ALA A 145 36.67 -11.95 0.45
C ALA A 145 38.01 -12.33 1.14
N SER A 146 38.24 -12.00 2.42
CA SER A 146 39.46 -12.40 3.12
C SER A 146 39.35 -13.86 3.62
N PRO A 147 40.15 -14.80 3.07
CA PRO A 147 40.09 -16.21 3.46
C PRO A 147 40.43 -16.48 4.94
N LEU A 148 41.11 -15.55 5.59
CA LEU A 148 41.64 -15.71 6.94
C LEU A 148 40.60 -15.57 8.06
N ARG A 149 39.34 -15.23 7.73
CA ARG A 149 38.30 -14.99 8.74
C ARG A 149 37.17 -16.01 8.77
N TRP A 150 37.21 -17.00 7.92
CA TRP A 150 36.30 -18.16 7.99
C TRP A 150 36.46 -18.96 9.29
N SER A 151 37.57 -18.72 10.01
CA SER A 151 37.90 -19.39 11.27
C SER A 151 37.45 -18.63 12.52
N SER A 152 36.65 -17.56 12.42
CA SER A 152 36.27 -16.73 13.57
C SER A 152 35.31 -17.40 14.57
N GLY A 153 35.14 -18.71 14.47
CA GLY A 153 34.60 -19.55 15.57
C GLY A 153 33.13 -19.31 15.88
N ARG A 154 32.38 -18.52 15.11
CA ARG A 154 30.95 -18.37 15.36
C ARG A 154 30.19 -19.58 14.81
N GLU A 155 29.46 -20.21 15.71
CA GLU A 155 28.62 -21.34 15.38
C GLU A 155 27.50 -20.92 14.44
N VAL A 156 27.50 -21.46 13.24
CA VAL A 156 26.37 -21.33 12.30
C VAL A 156 25.31 -22.35 12.71
N ARG A 157 24.16 -21.87 13.14
CA ARG A 157 23.07 -22.72 13.61
C ARG A 157 22.08 -23.03 12.50
N ASP A 158 21.60 -24.26 12.50
CA ASP A 158 20.50 -24.68 11.63
C ASP A 158 19.17 -24.10 12.14
N ILE A 159 18.38 -23.48 11.24
CA ILE A 159 17.08 -22.91 11.58
C ILE A 159 16.15 -23.96 12.22
N GLY A 160 16.23 -25.19 11.79
CA GLY A 160 15.43 -26.30 12.34
C GLY A 160 15.78 -26.69 13.77
N LYS A 161 16.94 -26.22 14.28
CA LYS A 161 17.41 -26.48 15.66
C LYS A 161 17.25 -25.28 16.59
N LEU A 162 16.67 -24.18 16.10
CA LEU A 162 16.47 -22.95 16.86
C LEU A 162 14.99 -22.72 17.14
N THR A 163 14.71 -22.15 18.30
CA THR A 163 13.39 -21.63 18.61
C THR A 163 13.29 -20.20 18.06
N ASN A 164 12.35 -19.98 17.16
CA ASN A 164 12.05 -18.67 16.61
C ASN A 164 10.76 -18.15 17.23
N GLY A 165 10.81 -16.98 17.87
CA GLY A 165 9.64 -16.32 18.41
C GLY A 165 9.01 -15.40 17.36
N ILE A 166 7.68 -15.49 17.18
CA ILE A 166 6.91 -14.59 16.32
C ILE A 166 6.06 -13.70 17.24
N TRP A 167 6.25 -12.40 17.11
CA TRP A 167 5.46 -11.42 17.83
C TRP A 167 4.46 -10.75 16.88
N GLY A 168 3.18 -11.00 17.12
CA GLY A 168 2.09 -10.51 16.28
C GLY A 168 1.65 -11.58 15.26
N MET A 169 0.36 -11.89 15.29
CA MET A 169 -0.23 -12.89 14.39
C MET A 169 -1.33 -12.31 13.47
N GLY A 170 -1.45 -10.99 13.42
CA GLY A 170 -2.45 -10.30 12.60
C GLY A 170 -3.80 -10.16 13.25
#